data_642cd7e9915ea74d63e8b720e0723fcc
#
_entry.id   642cd7e9915ea74d63e8b720e0723fcc
#
_cell.length_a   1.000
_cell.length_b   1.000
_cell.length_c   1.000
_cell.angle_alpha   90.00
_cell.angle_beta   90.00
_cell.angle_gamma   90.00
#
_symmetry.space_group_name_H-M   'P 1'
#
loop_
_entity.id
_entity.type
_entity.pdbx_description
1 polymer ?
#
loop_
_entity_poly.entity_id
_entity_poly.type
_entity_poly.pdbx_seq_one_letter_code
_entity_poly.pdbx_strand_id
1 'polypeptide(L)' 'MIMRKVTTKLFALYLPQFHQIPENDKFWGKGFTDWVSVKNAKPIFDGHNQPKVPLNENYYDLSNEECVEWQAKLAYDHGI' A
#
# COMPACT_ATOMS: atom_id res chain seq x y z
N MET A 1 -19.56 -14.12 -27.85
CA MET A 1 -18.79 -13.23 -26.99
C MET A 1 -18.44 -11.95 -27.74
N ILE A 2 -18.87 -10.83 -27.21
CA ILE A 2 -18.59 -9.53 -27.84
C ILE A 2 -17.29 -9.00 -27.24
N MET A 3 -16.27 -8.87 -28.07
CA MET A 3 -15.02 -8.25 -27.65
C MET A 3 -15.14 -6.75 -27.84
N ARG A 4 -15.06 -6.01 -26.74
CA ARG A 4 -15.00 -4.55 -26.79
C ARG A 4 -13.59 -4.11 -27.09
N LYS A 5 -13.45 -3.25 -28.09
CA LYS A 5 -12.21 -2.52 -28.28
C LYS A 5 -12.13 -1.41 -27.23
N VAL A 6 -11.18 -1.55 -26.31
CA VAL A 6 -11.00 -0.53 -25.29
C VAL A 6 -10.20 0.62 -25.90
N THR A 7 -10.81 1.82 -25.95
CA THR A 7 -10.16 3.03 -26.45
C THR A 7 -9.71 3.95 -25.32
N THR A 8 -10.22 3.74 -24.11
CA THR A 8 -9.88 4.52 -22.91
C THR A 8 -8.76 3.84 -22.15
N LYS A 9 -7.74 4.61 -21.80
CA LYS A 9 -6.65 4.14 -20.93
C LYS A 9 -6.80 4.74 -19.54
N LEU A 10 -6.69 3.89 -18.52
CA LEU A 10 -6.73 4.31 -17.13
C LEU A 10 -5.32 4.33 -16.56
N PHE A 11 -4.96 5.45 -15.93
CA PHE A 11 -3.69 5.60 -15.25
C PHE A 11 -3.93 5.85 -13.78
N ALA A 12 -3.25 5.11 -12.91
CA ALA A 12 -3.33 5.30 -11.48
C ALA A 12 -1.95 5.69 -10.94
N LEU A 13 -1.95 6.54 -9.91
CA LEU A 13 -0.72 6.84 -9.19
C LEU A 13 -0.37 5.64 -8.33
N TYR A 14 0.86 5.21 -8.39
CA TYR A 14 1.35 4.06 -7.64
C TYR A 14 2.64 4.41 -6.93
N LEU A 15 2.67 4.21 -5.61
CA LEU A 15 3.83 4.52 -4.77
C LEU A 15 4.32 3.25 -4.08
N PRO A 16 5.26 2.51 -4.70
CA PRO A 16 5.73 1.23 -4.18
C PRO A 16 6.87 1.39 -3.17
N GLN A 17 6.60 1.98 -1.99
CA GLN A 17 7.64 2.23 -1.01
C GLN A 17 7.40 1.60 0.37
N PHE A 18 6.34 0.80 0.54
CA PHE A 18 6.05 0.16 1.83
C PHE A 18 6.88 -1.11 2.02
N HIS A 19 8.16 -0.92 2.24
CA HIS A 19 9.12 -2.02 2.51
C HIS A 19 10.27 -1.49 3.35
N GLN A 20 10.97 -2.41 4.02
CA GLN A 20 12.11 -2.07 4.85
C GLN A 20 13.32 -1.75 3.97
N ILE A 21 14.08 -0.73 4.36
CA ILE A 21 15.37 -0.39 3.77
C ILE A 21 16.36 -0.08 4.89
N PRO A 22 17.66 -0.40 4.70
CA PRO A 22 18.68 -0.20 5.76
C PRO A 22 18.76 1.25 6.25
N GLU A 23 18.60 2.20 5.37
CA GLU A 23 18.67 3.64 5.69
C GLU A 23 17.57 4.02 6.69
N ASN A 24 16.34 3.55 6.48
CA ASN A 24 15.25 3.81 7.40
C ASN A 24 15.43 3.09 8.72
N ASP A 25 15.93 1.85 8.69
CA ASP A 25 16.21 1.10 9.90
C ASP A 25 17.22 1.82 10.79
N LYS A 26 18.20 2.48 10.19
CA LYS A 26 19.22 3.24 10.90
C LYS A 26 18.62 4.46 11.62
N PHE A 27 17.70 5.18 11.01
CA PHE A 27 17.15 6.42 11.55
C PHE A 27 15.89 6.22 12.40
N TRP A 28 15.08 5.21 12.09
CA TRP A 28 13.74 5.01 12.68
C TRP A 28 13.62 3.72 13.49
N GLY A 29 14.65 2.88 13.45
CA GLY A 29 14.64 1.58 14.12
C GLY A 29 14.43 0.43 13.14
N LYS A 30 14.94 -0.73 13.51
CA LYS A 30 14.88 -1.94 12.67
C LYS A 30 13.45 -2.32 12.34
N GLY A 31 13.21 -2.63 11.08
CA GLY A 31 11.90 -3.06 10.62
C GLY A 31 10.92 -1.93 10.31
N PHE A 32 11.42 -0.69 10.23
CA PHE A 32 10.55 0.45 9.96
C PHE A 32 9.98 0.42 8.54
N THR A 33 8.68 0.65 8.46
CA THR A 33 7.96 1.03 7.24
C THR A 33 6.92 2.08 7.62
N ASP A 34 6.28 2.71 6.65
CA ASP A 34 5.21 3.67 6.95
C ASP A 34 4.06 3.04 7.74
N TRP A 35 3.88 1.72 7.64
CA TRP A 35 2.90 0.99 8.46
C TRP A 35 3.16 1.11 9.96
N VAL A 36 4.42 1.21 10.38
CA VAL A 36 4.76 1.38 11.80
C VAL A 36 4.14 2.68 12.33
N SER A 37 4.29 3.77 11.58
CA SER A 37 3.69 5.06 11.95
C SER A 37 2.16 4.99 11.96
N VAL A 38 1.57 4.31 10.99
CA VAL A 38 0.10 4.13 10.89
C VAL A 38 -0.42 3.36 12.10
N LYS A 39 0.22 2.24 12.45
CA LYS A 39 -0.20 1.41 13.59
C LYS A 39 -0.04 2.11 14.93
N ASN A 40 0.96 2.96 15.06
CA ASN A 40 1.27 3.66 16.31
C ASN A 40 0.54 5.00 16.45
N ALA A 41 -0.21 5.42 15.45
CA ALA A 41 -0.96 6.67 15.49
C ALA A 41 -2.00 6.62 16.61
N LYS A 42 -2.10 7.71 17.38
CA LYS A 42 -3.06 7.85 18.48
C LYS A 42 -3.74 9.20 18.40
N PRO A 43 -5.02 9.28 18.79
CA PRO A 43 -5.70 10.57 18.82
C PRO A 43 -5.03 11.51 19.84
N ILE A 44 -4.83 12.77 19.42
CA ILE A 44 -4.28 13.83 20.26
C ILE A 44 -5.40 14.65 20.90
N PHE A 45 -6.59 14.62 20.30
CA PHE A 45 -7.79 15.29 20.79
C PHE A 45 -9.03 14.48 20.42
N ASP A 46 -10.15 14.77 21.07
CA ASP A 46 -11.42 14.07 20.80
C ASP A 46 -11.86 14.29 19.36
N GLY A 47 -12.17 13.20 18.65
CA GLY A 47 -12.58 13.24 17.27
C GLY A 47 -11.43 13.38 16.26
N HIS A 48 -10.17 13.26 16.70
CA HIS A 48 -9.02 13.30 15.82
C HIS A 48 -9.11 12.18 14.78
N ASN A 49 -9.11 12.55 13.50
CA ASN A 49 -9.22 11.60 12.41
C ASN A 49 -7.94 10.76 12.30
N GLN A 50 -8.08 9.47 12.55
CA GLN A 50 -6.95 8.53 12.54
C GLN A 50 -6.74 7.91 11.17
N PRO A 51 -5.52 7.40 10.87
CA PRO A 51 -5.27 6.66 9.63
C PRO A 51 -6.21 5.46 9.51
N LYS A 52 -6.62 5.17 8.29
CA LYS A 52 -7.49 4.01 8.02
C LYS A 52 -6.71 2.72 8.15
N VAL A 53 -7.37 1.70 8.68
CA VAL A 53 -6.81 0.35 8.74
C VAL A 53 -7.03 -0.31 7.36
N PRO A 54 -6.00 -0.92 6.76
CA PRO A 54 -6.18 -1.62 5.50
C PRO A 54 -7.14 -2.80 5.63
N LEU A 55 -7.81 -3.15 4.54
CA LEU A 55 -8.75 -4.26 4.50
C LEU A 55 -8.07 -5.55 4.96
N ASN A 56 -8.72 -6.28 5.88
CA ASN A 56 -8.19 -7.51 6.48
C ASN A 56 -6.83 -7.31 7.18
N GLU A 57 -6.56 -6.08 7.66
CA GLU A 57 -5.28 -5.75 8.30
C GLU A 57 -4.07 -6.09 7.42
N ASN A 58 -4.21 -5.92 6.11
CA ASN A 58 -3.17 -6.25 5.16
C ASN A 58 -2.06 -5.18 5.13
N TYR A 59 -1.21 -5.21 6.14
CA TYR A 59 -0.02 -4.35 6.23
C TYR A 59 1.11 -4.95 5.40
N TYR A 60 0.96 -4.89 4.09
CA TYR A 60 1.83 -5.57 3.14
C TYR A 60 3.27 -5.05 3.15
N ASP A 61 4.18 -5.90 2.72
CA ASP A 61 5.60 -5.56 2.53
C ASP A 61 5.95 -5.75 1.05
N LEU A 62 6.32 -4.68 0.37
CA LEU A 62 6.62 -4.71 -1.07
C LEU A 62 7.96 -5.36 -1.41
N SER A 63 8.76 -5.72 -0.41
CA SER A 63 9.91 -6.59 -0.64
C SER A 63 9.50 -8.05 -0.87
N ASN A 64 8.26 -8.39 -0.57
CA ASN A 64 7.69 -9.72 -0.79
C ASN A 64 7.11 -9.81 -2.21
N GLU A 65 7.60 -10.74 -3.01
CA GLU A 65 7.16 -10.94 -4.39
C GLU A 65 5.66 -11.23 -4.51
N GLU A 66 5.09 -11.99 -3.58
CA GLU A 66 3.67 -12.30 -3.57
C GLU A 66 2.81 -11.05 -3.41
N CYS A 67 3.26 -10.09 -2.63
CA CYS A 67 2.56 -8.82 -2.48
C CYS A 67 2.55 -8.02 -3.78
N VAL A 68 3.66 -8.00 -4.50
CA VAL A 68 3.75 -7.33 -5.80
C VAL A 68 2.84 -8.01 -6.83
N GLU A 69 2.83 -9.32 -6.87
CA GLU A 69 1.95 -10.09 -7.77
C GLU A 69 0.48 -9.83 -7.47
N TRP A 70 0.11 -9.82 -6.19
CA TRP A 70 -1.24 -9.51 -5.77
C TRP A 70 -1.67 -8.12 -6.22
N GLN A 71 -0.82 -7.12 -6.05
CA GLN A 71 -1.13 -5.75 -6.47
C GLN A 71 -1.26 -5.63 -7.98
N ALA A 72 -0.38 -6.29 -8.73
CA ALA A 72 -0.45 -6.31 -10.19
C ALA A 72 -1.76 -6.95 -10.68
N LYS A 73 -2.16 -8.06 -10.07
CA LYS A 73 -3.42 -8.73 -10.39
C LYS A 73 -4.62 -7.84 -10.06
N LEU A 74 -4.59 -7.19 -8.91
CA LEU A 74 -5.67 -6.28 -8.49
C LEU A 74 -5.85 -5.14 -9.51
N ALA A 75 -4.75 -4.53 -9.93
CA ALA A 75 -4.77 -3.47 -10.94
C ALA A 75 -5.33 -3.99 -12.27
N TYR A 76 -4.84 -5.13 -12.73
CA TYR A 76 -5.29 -5.75 -13.98
C TYR A 76 -6.80 -6.05 -13.94
N ASP A 77 -7.29 -6.63 -12.84
CA ASP A 77 -8.71 -6.99 -12.70
C ASP A 77 -9.63 -5.76 -12.70
N HIS A 78 -9.11 -4.59 -12.42
CA HIS A 78 -9.85 -3.32 -12.38
C HIS A 78 -9.55 -2.40 -13.57
N GLY A 79 -8.92 -2.91 -14.61
CA GLY A 79 -8.72 -2.17 -15.86
C GLY A 79 -7.51 -1.22 -15.89
N ILE A 80 -6.60 -1.37 -14.95
CA ILE A 80 -5.39 -0.54 -14.88
C ILE A 80 -4.20 -1.23 -15.49
#